data_89d13e9ad511729864200c4d1ca24f35
#
_entry.id   89d13e9ad511729864200c4d1ca24f35
#
_cell.length_a   1.000
_cell.length_b   1.000
_cell.length_c   1.000
_cell.angle_alpha   90.00
_cell.angle_beta   90.00
_cell.angle_gamma   90.00
#
_symmetry.space_group_name_H-M   'P 1'
#
loop_
_entity.id
_entity.type
_entity.pdbx_description
1 polymer ?
#
loop_
_entity_poly.entity_id
_entity_poly.type
_entity_poly.pdbx_seq_one_letter_code
_entity_poly.pdbx_strand_id
1 'polypeptide(L)'
;MTAYDPQNIFGKILRGEFSSHKVHEDEDILAIMDVFPQSRGHTLVLPKAPSRNLLDADPAVLARVIPKVQTIAKAVVAATAADGFRLVQFNEAAAGQTVFHLHFHIIPAYAGEDIGRHGSGGKADDAELAALAKAIAARLR
;
A
#
# COMPACT_ATOMS: atom_id res chain seq x y z
N MET A 1 19.84 3.45 -13.58
CA MET A 1 18.53 2.93 -13.17
C MET A 1 17.56 2.97 -14.33
N THR A 2 16.71 1.98 -14.45
CA THR A 2 15.69 1.90 -15.50
C THR A 2 14.68 3.04 -15.33
N ALA A 3 14.23 3.64 -16.44
CA ALA A 3 13.22 4.68 -16.41
C ALA A 3 11.85 4.13 -15.94
N TYR A 4 11.02 5.03 -15.42
CA TYR A 4 9.66 4.69 -15.03
C TYR A 4 8.85 4.20 -16.24
N ASP A 5 8.21 3.04 -16.09
CA ASP A 5 7.31 2.51 -17.10
C ASP A 5 5.85 2.77 -16.66
N PRO A 6 5.10 3.62 -17.39
CA PRO A 6 3.72 3.92 -17.03
C PRO A 6 2.75 2.74 -17.22
N GLN A 7 3.20 1.65 -17.86
CA GLN A 7 2.39 0.45 -18.05
C GLN A 7 2.44 -0.51 -16.87
N ASN A 8 3.12 -0.14 -15.76
CA ASN A 8 3.08 -0.96 -14.54
C ASN A 8 1.66 -1.03 -13.98
N ILE A 9 1.38 -2.09 -13.21
CA ILE A 9 0.02 -2.36 -12.71
C ILE A 9 -0.52 -1.23 -11.83
N PHE A 10 0.32 -0.59 -11.01
CA PHE A 10 -0.13 0.50 -10.14
C PHE A 10 -0.44 1.76 -10.94
N GLY A 11 0.35 2.06 -11.96
CA GLY A 11 0.03 3.13 -12.91
C GLY A 11 -1.33 2.92 -13.57
N LYS A 12 -1.63 1.68 -13.95
CA LYS A 12 -2.93 1.31 -14.53
C LYS A 12 -4.08 1.45 -13.54
N ILE A 13 -3.87 1.06 -12.28
CA ILE A 13 -4.85 1.24 -11.21
C ILE A 13 -5.12 2.74 -11.00
N LEU A 14 -4.06 3.55 -10.95
CA LEU A 14 -4.19 5.01 -10.78
C LEU A 14 -4.98 5.67 -11.91
N ARG A 15 -4.88 5.15 -13.13
CA ARG A 15 -5.64 5.62 -14.30
C ARG A 15 -7.06 5.04 -14.39
N GLY A 16 -7.42 4.13 -13.48
CA GLY A 16 -8.74 3.49 -13.50
C GLY A 16 -8.88 2.34 -14.50
N GLU A 17 -7.78 1.84 -15.08
CA GLU A 17 -7.80 0.72 -16.03
C GLU A 17 -8.02 -0.63 -15.32
N PHE A 18 -7.64 -0.74 -14.06
CA PHE A 18 -7.92 -1.90 -13.21
C PHE A 18 -8.56 -1.45 -11.91
N SER A 19 -9.50 -2.24 -11.42
CA SER A 19 -10.16 -1.99 -10.14
C SER A 19 -9.23 -2.33 -8.96
N SER A 20 -9.53 -1.73 -7.81
CA SER A 20 -8.84 -1.99 -6.55
C SER A 20 -9.82 -1.79 -5.40
N HIS A 21 -9.46 -2.30 -4.23
CA HIS A 21 -10.23 -2.05 -3.00
C HIS A 21 -9.68 -0.79 -2.35
N LYS A 22 -10.26 0.36 -2.69
CA LYS A 22 -9.80 1.68 -2.23
C LYS A 22 -10.12 1.91 -0.77
N VAL A 23 -9.12 2.38 -0.03
CA VAL A 23 -9.25 2.86 1.34
C VAL A 23 -9.44 4.39 1.35
N HIS A 24 -8.63 5.09 0.59
CA HIS A 24 -8.61 6.55 0.52
C HIS A 24 -7.95 7.01 -0.78
N GLU A 25 -8.42 8.11 -1.30
CA GLU A 25 -7.82 8.75 -2.46
C GLU A 25 -7.92 10.26 -2.32
N ASP A 26 -6.83 10.95 -2.57
CA ASP A 26 -6.78 12.41 -2.64
C ASP A 26 -5.85 12.85 -3.77
N GLU A 27 -5.45 14.12 -3.79
CA GLU A 27 -4.59 14.68 -4.84
C GLU A 27 -3.18 14.10 -4.85
N ASP A 28 -2.72 13.56 -3.73
CA ASP A 28 -1.33 13.10 -3.57
C ASP A 28 -1.20 11.58 -3.56
N ILE A 29 -2.18 10.86 -3.02
CA ILE A 29 -2.08 9.41 -2.81
C ILE A 29 -3.34 8.66 -3.22
N LEU A 30 -3.14 7.36 -3.49
CA LEU A 30 -4.17 6.35 -3.48
C LEU A 30 -3.75 5.27 -2.48
N ALA A 31 -4.62 4.98 -1.50
CA ALA A 31 -4.42 3.87 -0.57
C ALA A 31 -5.38 2.75 -0.93
N ILE A 32 -4.85 1.53 -1.09
CA ILE A 32 -5.60 0.34 -1.49
C ILE A 32 -5.22 -0.86 -0.65
N MET A 33 -6.09 -1.87 -0.62
CA MET A 33 -5.76 -3.15 -0.01
C MET A 33 -4.82 -3.94 -0.91
N ASP A 34 -3.84 -4.61 -0.31
CA ASP A 34 -3.01 -5.58 -1.05
C ASP A 34 -3.84 -6.86 -1.25
N VAL A 35 -3.98 -7.30 -2.51
CA VAL A 35 -4.77 -8.50 -2.84
C VAL A 35 -4.04 -9.80 -2.52
N PHE A 36 -2.72 -9.74 -2.27
CA PHE A 36 -1.89 -10.85 -1.79
C PHE A 36 -1.28 -10.50 -0.43
N PRO A 37 -2.12 -10.34 0.61
CA PRO A 37 -1.67 -9.78 1.87
C PRO A 37 -0.70 -10.69 2.62
N GLN A 38 0.28 -10.07 3.29
CA GLN A 38 1.17 -10.76 4.22
C GLN A 38 0.54 -10.94 5.60
N SER A 39 -0.46 -10.11 5.90
CA SER A 39 -1.30 -10.23 7.10
C SER A 39 -2.64 -9.56 6.83
N ARG A 40 -3.60 -9.83 7.71
CA ARG A 40 -4.92 -9.20 7.60
C ARG A 40 -4.80 -7.69 7.74
N GLY A 41 -5.32 -6.96 6.75
CA GLY A 41 -5.27 -5.50 6.73
C GLY A 41 -4.06 -4.91 5.99
N HIS A 42 -3.23 -5.72 5.34
CA HIS A 42 -2.09 -5.26 4.55
C HIS A 42 -2.56 -4.21 3.53
N THR A 43 -2.11 -2.98 3.70
CA THR A 43 -2.51 -1.83 2.89
C THR A 43 -1.32 -1.26 2.15
N LEU A 44 -1.56 -0.75 0.95
CA LEU A 44 -0.56 -0.10 0.13
C LEU A 44 -0.90 1.38 -0.01
N VAL A 45 0.11 2.24 0.10
CA VAL A 45 -0.04 3.68 -0.19
C VAL A 45 0.80 4.01 -1.40
N LEU A 46 0.14 4.46 -2.46
CA LEU A 46 0.75 4.81 -3.74
C LEU A 46 0.74 6.32 -3.90
N PRO A 47 1.91 6.98 -4.04
CA PRO A 47 1.91 8.36 -4.52
C PRO A 47 1.33 8.42 -5.93
N LYS A 48 0.53 9.43 -6.24
CA LYS A 48 0.00 9.62 -7.58
C LYS A 48 1.07 10.11 -8.56
N ALA A 49 2.04 10.87 -8.06
CA ALA A 49 3.17 11.30 -8.87
C ALA A 49 4.00 10.08 -9.34
N PRO A 50 4.29 9.96 -10.63
CA PRO A 50 5.00 8.79 -11.14
C PRO A 50 6.47 8.81 -10.72
N SER A 51 6.90 7.74 -10.06
CA SER A 51 8.30 7.43 -9.82
C SER A 51 8.46 5.92 -9.70
N ARG A 52 9.60 5.42 -10.14
CA ARG A 52 9.88 3.98 -10.12
C ARG A 52 10.00 3.47 -8.68
N ASN A 53 10.73 4.21 -7.85
CA ASN A 53 10.90 3.92 -6.43
C ASN A 53 11.42 5.18 -5.71
N LEU A 54 12.02 5.02 -4.53
CA LEU A 54 12.51 6.15 -3.75
C LEU A 54 13.65 6.92 -4.45
N LEU A 55 14.44 6.23 -5.27
CA LEU A 55 15.65 6.82 -5.88
C LEU A 55 15.34 7.95 -6.87
N ASP A 56 14.22 7.88 -7.58
CA ASP A 56 13.81 8.89 -8.56
C ASP A 56 12.62 9.74 -8.11
N ALA A 57 12.16 9.57 -6.87
CA ALA A 57 11.05 10.35 -6.33
C ALA A 57 11.46 11.80 -6.05
N ASP A 58 10.54 12.73 -6.32
CA ASP A 58 10.72 14.13 -5.95
C ASP A 58 10.63 14.30 -4.42
N PRO A 59 11.63 14.88 -3.76
CA PRO A 59 11.57 15.10 -2.30
C PRO A 59 10.36 15.92 -1.86
N ALA A 60 9.86 16.84 -2.66
CA ALA A 60 8.66 17.61 -2.33
C ALA A 60 7.41 16.73 -2.33
N VAL A 61 7.34 15.74 -3.22
CA VAL A 61 6.27 14.74 -3.23
C VAL A 61 6.36 13.88 -1.97
N LEU A 62 7.56 13.41 -1.61
CA LEU A 62 7.77 12.60 -0.41
C LEU A 62 7.32 13.36 0.85
N ALA A 63 7.61 14.66 0.92
CA ALA A 63 7.22 15.49 2.07
C ALA A 63 5.69 15.57 2.23
N ARG A 64 4.93 15.51 1.14
CA ARG A 64 3.46 15.47 1.20
C ARG A 64 2.91 14.07 1.48
N VAL A 65 3.58 13.05 0.98
CA VAL A 65 3.12 11.66 1.04
C VAL A 65 3.34 11.03 2.41
N ILE A 66 4.50 11.20 3.02
CA ILE A 66 4.85 10.53 4.29
C ILE A 66 3.86 10.83 5.42
N PRO A 67 3.45 12.09 5.65
CA PRO A 67 2.40 12.35 6.66
C PRO A 67 1.08 11.62 6.37
N LYS A 68 0.74 11.44 5.10
CA LYS A 68 -0.47 10.70 4.69
C LYS A 68 -0.31 9.20 4.94
N VAL A 69 0.89 8.64 4.71
CA VAL A 69 1.20 7.25 5.09
C VAL A 69 0.96 7.05 6.59
N GLN A 70 1.41 7.99 7.43
CA GLN A 70 1.17 7.93 8.87
C GLN A 70 -0.33 7.91 9.20
N THR A 71 -1.11 8.78 8.55
CA THR A 71 -2.56 8.85 8.75
C THR A 71 -3.24 7.53 8.39
N ILE A 72 -2.87 6.96 7.23
CA ILE A 72 -3.41 5.66 6.81
C ILE A 72 -3.00 4.56 7.79
N ALA A 73 -1.74 4.53 8.25
CA ALA A 73 -1.26 3.53 9.19
C ALA A 73 -2.06 3.57 10.52
N LYS A 74 -2.33 4.76 11.03
CA LYS A 74 -3.16 4.91 12.24
C LYS A 74 -4.55 4.31 12.04
N ALA A 75 -5.16 4.57 10.89
CA ALA A 75 -6.48 4.03 10.56
C ALA A 75 -6.46 2.50 10.42
N VAL A 76 -5.42 1.96 9.80
CA VAL A 76 -5.24 0.51 9.65
C VAL A 76 -5.14 -0.17 11.02
N VAL A 77 -4.29 0.34 11.90
CA VAL A 77 -4.13 -0.21 13.25
C VAL A 77 -5.44 -0.14 14.03
N ALA A 78 -6.15 0.99 13.96
CA ALA A 78 -7.42 1.16 14.67
C ALA A 78 -8.49 0.18 14.15
N ALA A 79 -8.60 0.02 12.83
CA ALA A 79 -9.63 -0.82 12.21
C ALA A 79 -9.37 -2.32 12.42
N THR A 80 -8.11 -2.74 12.50
CA THR A 80 -7.73 -4.15 12.61
C THR A 80 -7.45 -4.58 14.05
N ALA A 81 -7.36 -3.64 14.99
CA ALA A 81 -6.89 -3.89 16.35
C ALA A 81 -5.49 -4.52 16.39
N ALA A 82 -4.66 -4.20 15.41
CA ALA A 82 -3.28 -4.72 15.33
C ALA A 82 -2.46 -4.24 16.53
N ASP A 83 -1.51 -5.07 16.95
CA ASP A 83 -0.59 -4.75 18.05
C ASP A 83 0.57 -3.86 17.59
N GLY A 84 0.81 -3.81 16.30
CA GLY A 84 1.82 -2.99 15.66
C GLY A 84 1.73 -3.14 14.16
N PHE A 85 2.70 -2.59 13.43
CA PHE A 85 2.77 -2.77 11.99
C PHE A 85 4.20 -2.61 11.49
N ARG A 86 4.48 -3.19 10.32
CA ARG A 86 5.72 -2.94 9.59
C ARG A 86 5.43 -1.93 8.49
N LEU A 87 6.30 -0.94 8.37
CA LEU A 87 6.31 -0.02 7.23
C LEU A 87 7.48 -0.41 6.34
N VAL A 88 7.20 -0.81 5.10
CA VAL A 88 8.22 -1.35 4.20
C VAL A 88 8.10 -0.71 2.82
N GLN A 89 9.25 -0.44 2.20
CA GLN A 89 9.35 0.07 0.84
C GLN A 89 10.59 -0.54 0.19
N PHE A 90 10.47 -1.03 -1.04
CA PHE A 90 11.55 -1.73 -1.74
C PHE A 90 12.00 -0.93 -2.96
N ASN A 91 13.31 -0.94 -3.21
CA ASN A 91 13.93 -0.22 -4.31
C ASN A 91 14.74 -1.18 -5.18
N GLU A 92 14.29 -1.46 -6.38
CA GLU A 92 14.80 -2.37 -7.39
C GLU A 92 14.55 -3.85 -7.08
N ALA A 93 14.58 -4.65 -8.13
CA ALA A 93 14.25 -6.08 -8.05
C ALA A 93 15.16 -6.84 -7.09
N ALA A 94 16.44 -6.50 -7.05
CA ALA A 94 17.41 -7.15 -6.15
C ALA A 94 17.05 -6.98 -4.66
N ALA A 95 16.34 -5.90 -4.33
CA ALA A 95 15.90 -5.61 -2.97
C ALA A 95 14.47 -6.08 -2.68
N GLY A 96 13.79 -6.70 -3.67
CA GLY A 96 12.45 -7.23 -3.48
C GLY A 96 11.32 -6.43 -4.12
N GLN A 97 11.63 -5.37 -4.87
CA GLN A 97 10.59 -4.62 -5.59
C GLN A 97 10.03 -5.47 -6.73
N THR A 98 8.72 -5.63 -6.79
CA THR A 98 8.04 -6.40 -7.84
C THR A 98 7.14 -5.55 -8.73
N VAL A 99 6.63 -4.43 -8.24
CA VAL A 99 5.88 -3.45 -9.03
C VAL A 99 6.67 -2.15 -9.03
N PHE A 100 6.96 -1.61 -10.22
CA PHE A 100 7.90 -0.51 -10.39
C PHE A 100 7.19 0.84 -10.47
N HIS A 101 6.35 1.07 -9.48
CA HIS A 101 5.78 2.35 -9.08
C HIS A 101 5.96 2.45 -7.56
N LEU A 102 6.52 3.54 -7.09
CA LEU A 102 6.77 3.76 -5.65
C LEU A 102 5.51 3.48 -4.83
N HIS A 103 5.65 2.65 -3.81
CA HIS A 103 4.56 2.35 -2.89
C HIS A 103 5.10 1.96 -1.53
N PHE A 104 4.30 2.23 -0.50
CA PHE A 104 4.62 1.92 0.90
C PHE A 104 3.68 0.83 1.38
N HIS A 105 4.25 -0.24 1.94
CA HIS A 105 3.49 -1.32 2.56
C HIS A 105 3.23 -0.99 4.02
N ILE A 106 1.99 -1.08 4.44
CA ILE A 106 1.58 -1.06 5.84
C ILE A 106 1.10 -2.47 6.15
N ILE A 107 1.89 -3.21 6.92
CA ILE A 107 1.66 -4.62 7.20
C ILE A 107 1.34 -4.79 8.68
N PRO A 108 0.06 -4.93 9.06
CA PRO A 108 -0.31 -5.12 10.47
C PRO A 108 0.37 -6.33 11.08
N ALA A 109 0.74 -6.21 12.34
CA ALA A 109 1.33 -7.29 13.12
C ALA A 109 0.46 -7.59 14.35
N TYR A 110 0.23 -8.86 14.59
CA TYR A 110 -0.60 -9.33 15.68
C TYR A 110 0.23 -10.18 16.62
N ALA A 111 0.18 -9.91 17.92
CA ALA A 111 0.96 -10.62 18.91
C ALA A 111 0.70 -12.13 18.85
N GLY A 112 1.77 -12.93 18.81
CA GLY A 112 1.67 -14.38 18.70
C GLY A 112 1.44 -14.92 17.29
N GLU A 113 1.37 -14.05 16.28
CA GLU A 113 1.21 -14.46 14.89
C GLU A 113 2.41 -14.02 14.06
N ASP A 114 2.87 -14.88 13.16
CA ASP A 114 3.95 -14.55 12.23
C ASP A 114 3.40 -13.81 11.01
N ILE A 115 4.15 -12.81 10.55
CA ILE A 115 3.84 -12.16 9.27
C ILE A 115 4.32 -13.09 8.14
N GLY A 116 3.42 -13.44 7.23
CA GLY A 116 3.73 -14.25 6.07
C GLY A 116 4.60 -13.52 5.05
N ARG A 117 5.09 -14.27 4.07
CA ARG A 117 5.73 -13.68 2.89
C ARG A 117 4.67 -13.12 1.95
N HIS A 118 5.02 -12.10 1.17
CA HIS A 118 4.12 -11.55 0.15
C HIS A 118 3.68 -12.67 -0.81
N GLY A 119 2.36 -12.82 -0.93
CA GLY A 119 1.75 -13.84 -1.79
C GLY A 119 1.73 -15.26 -1.23
N SER A 120 2.30 -15.52 -0.04
CA SER A 120 2.38 -16.88 0.53
C SER A 120 0.99 -17.46 0.87
N GLY A 121 0.05 -16.62 1.26
CA GLY A 121 -1.33 -17.02 1.54
C GLY A 121 -2.24 -17.02 0.32
N GLY A 122 -1.73 -16.71 -0.85
CA GLY A 122 -2.50 -16.56 -2.07
C GLY A 122 -3.33 -15.27 -2.09
N LYS A 123 -4.26 -15.20 -3.04
CA LYS A 123 -5.15 -14.06 -3.19
C LYS A 123 -6.21 -14.08 -2.09
N ALA A 124 -6.41 -12.94 -1.44
CA ALA A 124 -7.45 -12.78 -0.42
C ALA A 124 -8.85 -12.73 -1.06
N ASP A 125 -9.87 -13.07 -0.26
CA ASP A 125 -11.26 -12.99 -0.68
C ASP A 125 -11.68 -11.53 -0.92
N ASP A 126 -12.32 -11.27 -2.06
CA ASP A 126 -12.72 -9.91 -2.45
C ASP A 126 -13.71 -9.28 -1.44
N ALA A 127 -14.63 -10.07 -0.89
CA ALA A 127 -15.60 -9.56 0.10
C ALA A 127 -14.89 -9.15 1.40
N GLU A 128 -13.88 -9.90 1.82
CA GLU A 128 -13.06 -9.56 2.99
C GLU A 128 -12.25 -8.28 2.74
N LEU A 129 -11.62 -8.17 1.57
CA LEU A 129 -10.85 -6.96 1.20
C LEU A 129 -11.75 -5.73 1.15
N ALA A 130 -12.95 -5.86 0.58
CA ALA A 130 -13.91 -4.76 0.53
C ALA A 130 -14.34 -4.32 1.93
N ALA A 131 -14.61 -5.27 2.82
CA ALA A 131 -14.99 -4.98 4.20
C ALA A 131 -13.86 -4.30 4.98
N LEU A 132 -12.62 -4.76 4.81
CA LEU A 132 -11.44 -4.15 5.43
C LEU A 132 -11.21 -2.73 4.91
N ALA A 133 -11.30 -2.52 3.61
CA ALA A 133 -11.15 -1.19 3.02
C ALA A 133 -12.15 -0.21 3.61
N LYS A 134 -13.41 -0.63 3.73
CA LYS A 134 -14.48 0.18 4.32
C LYS A 134 -14.23 0.48 5.79
N ALA A 135 -13.81 -0.53 6.56
CA ALA A 135 -13.52 -0.38 7.98
C ALA A 135 -12.37 0.59 8.24
N ILE A 136 -11.30 0.50 7.43
CA ILE A 136 -10.15 1.39 7.53
C ILE A 136 -10.55 2.82 7.14
N ALA A 137 -11.29 2.98 6.03
CA ALA A 137 -11.76 4.29 5.58
C ALA A 137 -12.61 4.99 6.66
N ALA A 138 -13.42 4.23 7.40
CA ALA A 138 -14.24 4.78 8.49
C ALA A 138 -13.40 5.35 9.63
N ARG A 139 -12.15 4.93 9.77
CA ARG A 139 -11.21 5.42 10.81
C ARG A 139 -10.41 6.65 10.39
N LEU A 140 -10.60 7.13 9.16
CA LEU A 140 -9.92 8.33 8.65
C LEU A 140 -10.64 9.63 9.02
N ARG A 141 -11.76 9.55 9.69
CA ARG A 141 -12.58 10.70 10.08
C ARG A 141 -12.24 11.21 11.46
#